data_b27ecfb5cbfc70a956d7de05d58b43d9
#
_entry.id   b27ecfb5cbfc70a956d7de05d58b43d9
#
_cell.length_a   1.000
_cell.length_b   1.000
_cell.length_c   1.000
_cell.angle_alpha   90.00
_cell.angle_beta   90.00
_cell.angle_gamma   90.00
#
_symmetry.space_group_name_H-M   'P 1'
#
loop_
_entity.id
_entity.type
_entity.pdbx_description
1 polymer ?
#
loop_
_entity_poly.entity_id
_entity_poly.type
_entity_poly.pdbx_seq_one_letter_code
_entity_poly.pdbx_strand_id
1 'polypeptide(L)'
;MLFRSEWVTSALGAQGTVCGGGRYDGLVEQLGGQATPGVGFAMGLERLVLLVQEVNKNIDLPNAVDVYVVHQGEGAALFALQVAEQLRSELPQLRTMMHCSGGNFKKQFKRADKSAATLALVIGESEVQNRQVVVKHLQGITEQQTVDLTALTDFVQQQF
;
A
#
# COMPACT_ATOMS: atom_id res chain seq x y z
N MET A 1 -24.48 -14.92 -32.28
CA MET A 1 -23.09 -15.43 -32.11
C MET A 1 -22.53 -14.81 -30.86
N LEU A 2 -22.28 -15.59 -29.80
CA LEU A 2 -21.68 -15.09 -28.57
C LEU A 2 -20.18 -14.93 -28.83
N PHE A 3 -19.71 -13.69 -28.86
CA PHE A 3 -18.28 -13.41 -28.95
C PHE A 3 -17.70 -13.54 -27.53
N ARG A 4 -16.85 -14.55 -27.32
CA ARG A 4 -16.20 -14.83 -26.06
C ARG A 4 -14.69 -14.77 -26.25
N SER A 5 -13.99 -14.14 -25.31
CA SER A 5 -12.54 -14.08 -25.28
C SER A 5 -12.05 -14.60 -23.91
N GLU A 6 -11.06 -15.46 -23.91
CA GLU A 6 -10.45 -16.00 -22.70
C GLU A 6 -8.92 -16.02 -22.85
N TRP A 7 -8.23 -15.66 -21.77
CA TRP A 7 -6.79 -15.83 -21.65
C TRP A 7 -6.54 -16.98 -20.69
N VAL A 8 -5.90 -18.01 -21.20
CA VAL A 8 -5.68 -19.27 -20.49
C VAL A 8 -4.19 -19.53 -20.36
N THR A 9 -3.78 -20.04 -19.21
CA THR A 9 -2.40 -20.46 -18.92
C THR A 9 -2.39 -21.92 -18.47
N SER A 10 -1.33 -22.63 -18.79
CA SER A 10 -1.05 -23.96 -18.24
C SER A 10 -0.23 -23.90 -16.94
N ALA A 11 0.33 -22.75 -16.59
CA ALA A 11 1.21 -22.59 -15.44
C ALA A 11 0.49 -22.65 -14.08
N LEU A 12 -0.83 -22.47 -14.03
CA LEU A 12 -1.65 -22.47 -12.81
C LEU A 12 -2.51 -23.74 -12.64
N GLY A 13 -2.14 -24.85 -13.28
CA GLY A 13 -2.84 -26.14 -13.17
C GLY A 13 -4.32 -26.05 -13.60
N ALA A 14 -5.24 -26.54 -12.76
CA ALA A 14 -6.69 -26.57 -13.07
C ALA A 14 -7.35 -25.16 -13.12
N GLN A 15 -6.69 -24.13 -12.64
CA GLN A 15 -7.20 -22.74 -12.65
C GLN A 15 -6.64 -21.91 -13.81
N GLY A 16 -6.59 -22.47 -14.99
CA GLY A 16 -5.93 -21.90 -16.14
C GLY A 16 -6.50 -20.58 -16.67
N THR A 17 -7.80 -20.30 -16.54
CA THR A 17 -8.38 -19.05 -17.05
C THR A 17 -8.02 -17.87 -16.16
N VAL A 18 -7.25 -16.94 -16.67
CA VAL A 18 -6.76 -15.74 -15.96
C VAL A 18 -7.67 -14.55 -16.19
N CYS A 19 -8.15 -14.41 -17.41
CA CYS A 19 -9.04 -13.33 -17.84
C CYS A 19 -10.08 -13.89 -18.80
N GLY A 20 -11.30 -13.41 -18.71
CA GLY A 20 -12.38 -13.80 -19.62
C GLY A 20 -13.38 -12.67 -19.84
N GLY A 21 -13.96 -12.64 -21.01
CA GLY A 21 -14.94 -11.62 -21.36
C GLY A 21 -15.71 -11.94 -22.61
N GLY A 22 -16.57 -11.02 -22.99
CA GLY A 22 -17.38 -11.20 -24.19
C GLY A 22 -18.30 -10.02 -24.47
N ARG A 23 -19.10 -10.19 -25.50
CA ARG A 23 -20.15 -9.25 -25.89
C ARG A 23 -21.50 -9.75 -25.35
N TYR A 24 -22.29 -8.87 -24.74
CA TYR A 24 -23.55 -9.18 -24.07
C TYR A 24 -24.64 -8.12 -24.34
N ASP A 25 -24.96 -7.89 -25.61
CA ASP A 25 -25.87 -6.83 -26.08
C ASP A 25 -27.29 -6.92 -25.48
N GLY A 26 -27.77 -8.10 -25.12
CA GLY A 26 -29.10 -8.28 -24.52
C GLY A 26 -29.17 -8.07 -23.00
N LEU A 27 -28.04 -7.86 -22.30
CA LEU A 27 -28.04 -7.82 -20.84
C LEU A 27 -28.84 -6.64 -20.27
N VAL A 28 -28.64 -5.45 -20.82
CA VAL A 28 -29.31 -4.23 -20.35
C VAL A 28 -30.83 -4.33 -20.53
N GLU A 29 -31.28 -4.88 -21.66
CA GLU A 29 -32.69 -5.12 -21.93
C GLU A 29 -33.31 -6.18 -20.98
N GLN A 30 -32.59 -7.26 -20.69
CA GLN A 30 -33.02 -8.28 -19.72
C GLN A 30 -33.15 -7.72 -18.31
N LEU A 31 -32.37 -6.68 -17.96
CA LEU A 31 -32.46 -5.98 -16.70
C LEU A 31 -33.50 -4.86 -16.67
N GLY A 32 -34.32 -4.71 -17.73
CA GLY A 32 -35.39 -3.72 -17.85
C GLY A 32 -34.97 -2.36 -18.38
N GLY A 33 -33.74 -2.23 -18.90
CA GLY A 33 -33.25 -1.01 -19.57
C GLY A 33 -33.52 -0.99 -21.07
N GLN A 34 -33.09 0.06 -21.74
CA GLN A 34 -33.13 0.14 -23.21
C GLN A 34 -32.10 -0.83 -23.82
N ALA A 35 -32.42 -1.42 -24.97
CA ALA A 35 -31.51 -2.29 -25.73
C ALA A 35 -30.19 -1.53 -26.00
N THR A 36 -29.13 -1.94 -25.33
CA THR A 36 -27.83 -1.30 -25.40
C THR A 36 -26.74 -2.36 -25.56
N PRO A 37 -25.92 -2.28 -26.63
CA PRO A 37 -24.80 -3.19 -26.78
C PRO A 37 -23.80 -3.06 -25.63
N GLY A 38 -23.31 -4.21 -25.13
CA GLY A 38 -22.35 -4.26 -24.06
C GLY A 38 -21.18 -5.19 -24.37
N VAL A 39 -20.00 -4.81 -23.98
CA VAL A 39 -18.80 -5.63 -24.02
C VAL A 39 -18.00 -5.38 -22.74
N GLY A 40 -17.39 -6.43 -22.22
CA GLY A 40 -16.54 -6.30 -21.06
C GLY A 40 -15.76 -7.58 -20.79
N PHE A 41 -14.82 -7.46 -19.89
CA PHE A 41 -14.06 -8.59 -19.41
C PHE A 41 -13.70 -8.41 -17.92
N ALA A 42 -13.36 -9.52 -17.29
CA ALA A 42 -12.86 -9.54 -15.92
C ALA A 42 -11.57 -10.36 -15.86
N MET A 43 -10.71 -10.02 -14.91
CA MET A 43 -9.46 -10.75 -14.65
C MET A 43 -9.33 -11.10 -13.17
N GLY A 44 -8.73 -12.25 -12.89
CA GLY A 44 -8.38 -12.65 -11.54
C GLY A 44 -7.07 -12.03 -11.12
N LEU A 45 -7.11 -11.04 -10.26
CA LEU A 45 -5.91 -10.30 -9.81
C LEU A 45 -4.91 -11.25 -9.12
N GLU A 46 -5.41 -12.14 -8.27
CA GLU A 46 -4.61 -13.15 -7.56
C GLU A 46 -3.95 -14.13 -8.55
N ARG A 47 -4.65 -14.50 -9.63
CA ARG A 47 -4.09 -15.36 -10.69
C ARG A 47 -2.98 -14.66 -11.45
N LEU A 48 -3.12 -13.36 -11.71
CA LEU A 48 -2.05 -12.55 -12.32
C LEU A 48 -0.84 -12.48 -11.40
N VAL A 49 -1.02 -12.26 -10.10
CA VAL A 49 0.07 -12.28 -9.11
C VAL A 49 0.79 -13.63 -9.12
N LEU A 50 0.04 -14.75 -9.10
CA LEU A 50 0.63 -16.09 -9.17
C LEU A 50 1.43 -16.30 -10.46
N LEU A 51 0.94 -15.82 -11.60
CA LEU A 51 1.68 -15.88 -12.87
C LEU A 51 2.95 -15.05 -12.85
N VAL A 52 2.90 -13.84 -12.31
CA VAL A 52 4.10 -12.99 -12.14
C VAL A 52 5.13 -13.70 -11.27
N GLN A 53 4.72 -14.32 -10.18
CA GLN A 53 5.61 -15.10 -9.30
C GLN A 53 6.19 -16.34 -10.01
N GLU A 54 5.39 -17.04 -10.81
CA GLU A 54 5.86 -18.22 -11.55
C GLU A 54 6.87 -17.86 -12.65
N VAL A 55 6.65 -16.76 -13.37
CA VAL A 55 7.56 -16.29 -14.43
C VAL A 55 8.83 -15.67 -13.84
N ASN A 56 8.71 -15.02 -12.70
CA ASN A 56 9.80 -14.29 -12.06
C ASN A 56 10.17 -14.91 -10.71
N LYS A 57 10.53 -16.18 -10.70
CA LYS A 57 10.88 -16.94 -9.47
C LYS A 57 11.97 -16.31 -8.61
N ASN A 58 12.78 -15.42 -9.18
CA ASN A 58 13.91 -14.75 -8.52
C ASN A 58 13.71 -13.23 -8.40
N ILE A 59 12.46 -12.74 -8.39
CA ILE A 59 12.24 -11.33 -8.09
C ILE A 59 12.69 -11.09 -6.64
N ASP A 60 13.76 -10.33 -6.48
CA ASP A 60 14.09 -9.70 -5.22
C ASP A 60 13.09 -8.57 -4.99
N LEU A 61 12.05 -8.87 -4.21
CA LEU A 61 11.06 -7.86 -3.85
C LEU A 61 11.69 -6.97 -2.78
N PRO A 62 11.81 -5.67 -3.02
CA PRO A 62 12.28 -4.74 -2.01
C PRO A 62 11.36 -4.83 -0.78
N ASN A 63 11.85 -4.38 0.37
CA ASN A 63 11.05 -4.32 1.60
C ASN A 63 9.66 -3.74 1.30
N ALA A 64 8.62 -4.32 1.89
CA ALA A 64 7.24 -3.89 1.61
C ALA A 64 6.95 -2.46 2.08
N VAL A 65 7.77 -1.92 2.97
CA VAL A 65 7.61 -0.61 3.62
C VAL A 65 8.98 0.05 3.78
N ASP A 66 9.06 1.32 3.43
CA ASP A 66 10.26 2.14 3.65
C ASP A 66 10.12 2.95 4.94
N VAL A 67 8.94 3.56 5.13
CA VAL A 67 8.62 4.42 6.28
C VAL A 67 7.39 3.89 7.01
N TYR A 68 7.50 3.65 8.31
CA TYR A 68 6.40 3.18 9.16
C TYR A 68 6.02 4.26 10.18
N VAL A 69 4.77 4.75 10.14
CA VAL A 69 4.27 5.78 11.06
C VAL A 69 3.59 5.11 12.25
N VAL A 70 4.13 5.38 13.46
CA VAL A 70 3.56 4.94 14.74
C VAL A 70 3.05 6.13 15.53
N HIS A 71 1.94 5.96 16.24
CA HIS A 71 1.32 7.07 16.95
C HIS A 71 0.61 6.61 18.23
N GLN A 72 0.62 7.46 19.25
CA GLN A 72 -0.10 7.20 20.50
C GLN A 72 -0.43 8.54 21.19
N GLY A 73 -1.65 8.65 21.72
CA GLY A 73 -2.13 9.82 22.43
C GLY A 73 -3.25 10.55 21.71
N GLU A 74 -3.78 11.58 22.35
CA GLU A 74 -4.87 12.38 21.82
C GLU A 74 -4.43 13.16 20.59
N GLY A 75 -5.25 13.16 19.54
CA GLY A 75 -4.94 13.83 18.26
C GLY A 75 -3.84 13.16 17.42
N ALA A 76 -3.06 12.23 17.99
CA ALA A 76 -1.90 11.64 17.30
C ALA A 76 -2.28 10.83 16.07
N ALA A 77 -3.44 10.16 16.06
CA ALA A 77 -3.90 9.39 14.91
C ALA A 77 -4.20 10.28 13.69
N LEU A 78 -4.86 11.42 13.90
CA LEU A 78 -5.16 12.36 12.81
C LEU A 78 -3.88 13.02 12.28
N PHE A 79 -2.98 13.42 13.17
CA PHE A 79 -1.71 14.00 12.78
C PHE A 79 -0.82 12.99 12.05
N ALA A 80 -0.80 11.72 12.49
CA ALA A 80 -0.10 10.63 11.79
C ALA A 80 -0.64 10.39 10.37
N LEU A 81 -1.96 10.51 10.19
CA LEU A 81 -2.57 10.42 8.86
C LEU A 81 -2.11 11.58 7.97
N GLN A 82 -2.10 12.81 8.49
CA GLN A 82 -1.61 13.98 7.75
C GLN A 82 -0.15 13.80 7.32
N VAL A 83 0.71 13.36 8.24
CA VAL A 83 2.13 13.06 7.97
C VAL A 83 2.28 11.98 6.89
N ALA A 84 1.51 10.90 7.00
CA ALA A 84 1.58 9.81 6.03
C ALA A 84 1.12 10.26 4.63
N GLU A 85 0.05 11.04 4.54
CA GLU A 85 -0.46 11.57 3.25
C GLU A 85 0.48 12.62 2.65
N GLN A 86 1.11 13.47 3.47
CA GLN A 86 2.14 14.39 3.01
C GLN A 86 3.28 13.62 2.33
N LEU A 87 3.85 12.61 3.01
CA LEU A 87 4.93 11.82 2.44
C LEU A 87 4.51 11.05 1.18
N ARG A 88 3.30 10.49 1.14
CA ARG A 88 2.78 9.80 -0.06
C ARG A 88 2.62 10.73 -1.26
N SER A 89 2.25 11.98 -1.00
CA SER A 89 2.04 12.99 -2.05
C SER A 89 3.36 13.56 -2.55
N GLU A 90 4.30 13.84 -1.64
CA GLU A 90 5.55 14.53 -1.96
C GLU A 90 6.68 13.55 -2.33
N LEU A 91 6.65 12.31 -1.79
CA LEU A 91 7.62 11.24 -2.03
C LEU A 91 6.92 9.95 -2.50
N PRO A 92 6.25 9.95 -3.66
CA PRO A 92 5.46 8.81 -4.14
C PRO A 92 6.28 7.53 -4.39
N GLN A 93 7.60 7.64 -4.52
CA GLN A 93 8.52 6.53 -4.65
C GLN A 93 8.73 5.76 -3.34
N LEU A 94 8.44 6.37 -2.18
CA LEU A 94 8.57 5.73 -0.87
C LEU A 94 7.27 5.04 -0.43
N ARG A 95 7.41 3.84 0.06
CA ARG A 95 6.28 3.04 0.56
C ARG A 95 6.02 3.38 2.02
N THR A 96 5.11 4.33 2.24
CA THR A 96 4.73 4.81 3.57
C THR A 96 3.54 4.03 4.11
N MET A 97 3.71 3.38 5.25
CA MET A 97 2.66 2.68 5.99
C MET A 97 2.37 3.37 7.31
N MET A 98 1.11 3.64 7.59
CA MET A 98 0.64 4.12 8.89
C MET A 98 0.06 2.95 9.70
N HIS A 99 0.32 2.93 10.99
CA HIS A 99 -0.30 1.98 11.92
C HIS A 99 -1.78 2.33 12.15
N CYS A 100 -2.70 1.42 11.79
CA CYS A 100 -4.15 1.68 11.87
C CYS A 100 -4.88 0.92 13.00
N SER A 101 -4.20 0.02 13.72
CA SER A 101 -4.89 -0.90 14.66
C SER A 101 -4.89 -0.44 16.12
N GLY A 102 -4.44 0.79 16.41
CA GLY A 102 -4.30 1.28 17.78
C GLY A 102 -3.29 0.49 18.63
N GLY A 103 -3.31 0.69 19.93
CA GLY A 103 -2.39 0.05 20.87
C GLY A 103 -1.19 0.94 21.23
N ASN A 104 -0.38 0.46 22.18
CA ASN A 104 0.78 1.19 22.67
C ASN A 104 1.96 1.14 21.67
N PHE A 105 2.91 2.05 21.81
CA PHE A 105 4.12 2.10 21.00
C PHE A 105 4.86 0.78 20.91
N LYS A 106 4.97 0.01 21.99
CA LYS A 106 5.66 -1.29 22.00
C LYS A 106 5.09 -2.27 20.95
N LYS A 107 3.75 -2.34 20.85
CA LYS A 107 3.09 -3.21 19.84
C LYS A 107 3.29 -2.67 18.43
N GLN A 108 3.24 -1.35 18.27
CA GLN A 108 3.40 -0.70 16.98
C GLN A 108 4.84 -0.86 16.46
N PHE A 109 5.85 -0.65 17.30
CA PHE A 109 7.25 -0.86 16.94
C PHE A 109 7.54 -2.33 16.55
N LYS A 110 6.97 -3.30 17.28
CA LYS A 110 7.10 -4.71 16.88
C LYS A 110 6.55 -4.99 15.47
N ARG A 111 5.53 -4.25 15.03
CA ARG A 111 5.01 -4.37 13.65
C ARG A 111 5.88 -3.63 12.65
N ALA A 112 6.38 -2.45 13.01
CA ALA A 112 7.34 -1.70 12.21
C ALA A 112 8.60 -2.53 11.95
N ASP A 113 9.19 -3.14 12.97
CA ASP A 113 10.34 -4.04 12.84
C ASP A 113 10.02 -5.24 11.92
N LYS A 114 8.83 -5.84 12.10
CA LYS A 114 8.40 -6.97 11.25
C LYS A 114 8.17 -6.59 9.79
N SER A 115 7.83 -5.32 9.51
CA SER A 115 7.67 -4.83 8.14
C SER A 115 8.99 -4.57 7.42
N ALA A 116 10.12 -4.69 8.14
CA ALA A 116 11.46 -4.35 7.68
C ALA A 116 11.60 -2.91 7.16
N ALA A 117 10.77 -1.99 7.67
CA ALA A 117 10.88 -0.57 7.35
C ALA A 117 12.25 -0.02 7.76
N THR A 118 12.76 0.92 6.99
CA THR A 118 14.02 1.60 7.30
C THR A 118 13.83 2.64 8.39
N LEU A 119 12.75 3.42 8.30
CA LEU A 119 12.42 4.49 9.23
C LEU A 119 11.12 4.23 9.98
N ALA A 120 11.08 4.59 11.25
CA ALA A 120 9.86 4.79 12.01
C ALA A 120 9.67 6.29 12.30
N LEU A 121 8.49 6.80 11.99
CA LEU A 121 8.04 8.14 12.38
C LEU A 121 7.17 8.00 13.61
N VAL A 122 7.60 8.63 14.72
CA VAL A 122 6.96 8.49 16.03
C VAL A 122 6.23 9.77 16.37
N ILE A 123 4.94 9.63 16.68
CA ILE A 123 4.05 10.76 16.96
C ILE A 123 3.33 10.49 18.29
N GLY A 124 3.68 11.25 19.28
CA GLY A 124 2.99 11.35 20.56
C GLY A 124 2.22 12.66 20.68
N GLU A 125 1.69 12.94 21.85
CA GLU A 125 0.95 14.18 22.13
C GLU A 125 1.84 15.42 22.03
N SER A 126 3.10 15.33 22.46
CA SER A 126 4.09 16.42 22.36
C SER A 126 4.40 16.76 20.90
N GLU A 127 4.53 15.76 20.05
CA GLU A 127 4.79 15.93 18.61
C GLU A 127 3.59 16.60 17.92
N VAL A 128 2.36 16.24 18.30
CA VAL A 128 1.13 16.89 17.80
C VAL A 128 1.12 18.38 18.18
N GLN A 129 1.40 18.70 19.46
CA GLN A 129 1.38 20.07 19.96
C GLN A 129 2.44 20.95 19.31
N ASN A 130 3.64 20.42 19.12
CA ASN A 130 4.78 21.15 18.55
C ASN A 130 4.86 21.08 17.01
N ARG A 131 3.96 20.32 16.35
CA ARG A 131 3.99 20.03 14.92
C ARG A 131 5.34 19.45 14.48
N GLN A 132 5.82 18.49 15.23
CA GLN A 132 7.09 17.81 15.03
C GLN A 132 6.87 16.30 14.89
N VAL A 133 7.87 15.61 14.37
CA VAL A 133 7.91 14.16 14.24
C VAL A 133 9.26 13.66 14.72
N VAL A 134 9.26 12.63 15.55
CA VAL A 134 10.51 11.96 15.90
C VAL A 134 10.80 10.89 14.87
N VAL A 135 11.94 11.01 14.19
CA VAL A 135 12.42 10.05 13.19
C VAL A 135 13.41 9.10 13.84
N LYS A 136 13.16 7.81 13.68
CA LYS A 136 14.01 6.75 14.21
C LYS A 136 14.36 5.76 13.10
N HIS A 137 15.64 5.46 12.95
CA HIS A 137 16.10 4.35 12.13
C HIS A 137 15.80 3.01 12.83
N LEU A 138 15.17 2.08 12.13
CA LEU A 138 14.87 0.75 12.64
C LEU A 138 16.03 -0.23 12.42
N GLN A 139 16.89 0.07 11.47
CA GLN A 139 18.09 -0.72 11.17
C GLN A 139 19.33 0.09 11.56
N GLY A 140 20.14 -0.45 12.48
CA GLY A 140 21.37 0.19 12.95
C GLY A 140 21.25 0.92 14.28
N ILE A 141 22.36 1.52 14.72
CA ILE A 141 22.47 2.32 15.95
C ILE A 141 22.56 3.78 15.54
N THR A 142 21.44 4.37 15.21
CA THR A 142 21.38 5.81 14.90
C THR A 142 20.52 6.49 15.96
N GLU A 143 20.95 7.64 16.42
CA GLU A 143 20.17 8.46 17.36
C GLU A 143 18.86 8.91 16.69
N GLN A 144 17.79 8.91 17.46
CA GLN A 144 16.51 9.48 17.00
C GLN A 144 16.63 11.00 16.88
N GLN A 145 15.98 11.57 15.90
CA GLN A 145 15.98 13.00 15.63
C GLN A 145 14.55 13.54 15.62
N THR A 146 14.37 14.72 16.20
CA THR A 146 13.09 15.43 16.13
C THR A 146 13.13 16.41 14.96
N VAL A 147 12.17 16.35 14.08
CA VAL A 147 12.10 17.12 12.85
C VAL A 147 10.78 17.88 12.79
N ASP A 148 10.82 19.16 12.44
CA ASP A 148 9.62 19.94 12.20
C ASP A 148 8.85 19.42 10.99
N LEU A 149 7.52 19.46 11.05
CA LEU A 149 6.67 18.94 9.96
C LEU A 149 7.01 19.56 8.60
N THR A 150 7.37 20.84 8.57
CA THR A 150 7.73 21.57 7.35
C THR A 150 9.03 21.10 6.71
N ALA A 151 9.96 20.55 7.49
CA ALA A 151 11.24 20.03 7.03
C ALA A 151 11.23 18.49 6.85
N LEU A 152 10.14 17.83 7.22
CA LEU A 152 10.07 16.37 7.28
C LEU A 152 10.32 15.71 5.94
N THR A 153 9.74 16.22 4.88
CA THR A 153 9.85 15.64 3.52
C THR A 153 11.28 15.64 3.03
N ASP A 154 11.95 16.80 3.12
CA ASP A 154 13.35 16.94 2.73
C ASP A 154 14.25 16.06 3.59
N PHE A 155 13.98 16.01 4.90
CA PHE A 155 14.73 15.16 5.80
C PHE A 155 14.58 13.68 5.45
N VAL A 156 13.35 13.20 5.23
CA VAL A 156 13.09 11.81 4.85
C VAL A 156 13.72 11.47 3.52
N GLN A 157 13.63 12.36 2.53
CA GLN A 157 14.23 12.16 1.21
C GLN A 157 15.76 11.94 1.27
N GLN A 158 16.44 12.60 2.21
CA GLN A 158 17.90 12.46 2.40
C GLN A 158 18.31 11.12 3.03
N GLN A 159 17.34 10.32 3.53
CA GLN A 159 17.62 9.02 4.15
C GLN A 159 17.57 7.85 3.15
N PHE A 160 17.13 8.09 1.92
CA PHE A 160 16.98 7.12 0.82
C PHE A 160 17.73 7.56 -0.44
#